data_2aa1e95f98e2f340d209cadbc190b0e8
#
_entry.id   2aa1e95f98e2f340d209cadbc190b0e8
#
_cell.length_a   1.000
_cell.length_b   1.000
_cell.length_c   1.000
_cell.angle_alpha   90.00
_cell.angle_beta   90.00
_cell.angle_gamma   90.00
#
_symmetry.space_group_name_H-M   'P 1'
#
loop_
_entity.id
_entity.type
_entity.pdbx_description
1 polymer ?
#
loop_
_entity_poly.entity_id
_entity_poly.type
_entity_poly.pdbx_seq_one_letter_code
_entity_poly.pdbx_strand_id
1 'polypeptide(L)'
;KLGHVFNETIRQVEGLIDTVVESKSLEKELEFQALQAQINPHFFYNVLDLIYISCYQKQEKQAATVTKYLADYYRCVLSNGKELIPIREEFRMLQNYLLIQRYRYATILDFQIEAEPEAENYIIPKMTLQPLVENSLYHGIKEKTSPGIIKIISRVRTDHITLCVCDNGVGMEQAKLRGYLNSSEAEDHFGLKSVYNRLFLY
;
A
#
# COMPACT_ATOMS: atom_id res chain seq x y z
N LYS A 1 -59.24 5.99 -12.15
CA LYS A 1 -58.43 4.83 -11.74
C LYS A 1 -57.10 4.80 -12.51
N LEU A 2 -57.07 4.92 -13.87
CA LEU A 2 -55.78 4.89 -14.64
C LEU A 2 -54.85 6.05 -14.29
N GLY A 3 -55.34 7.28 -14.12
CA GLY A 3 -54.52 8.46 -13.77
C GLY A 3 -53.87 8.37 -12.38
N HIS A 4 -54.52 7.67 -11.43
CA HIS A 4 -53.98 7.49 -10.09
C HIS A 4 -52.80 6.50 -10.12
N VAL A 5 -52.94 5.39 -10.82
CA VAL A 5 -51.86 4.39 -11.00
C VAL A 5 -50.68 5.00 -11.74
N PHE A 6 -50.96 5.81 -12.78
CA PHE A 6 -49.89 6.50 -13.53
C PHE A 6 -49.06 7.47 -12.67
N ASN A 7 -49.75 8.31 -11.86
CA ASN A 7 -49.08 9.25 -10.94
C ASN A 7 -48.30 8.54 -9.82
N GLU A 8 -48.79 7.39 -9.37
CA GLU A 8 -48.12 6.58 -8.34
C GLU A 8 -46.88 5.94 -8.92
N THR A 9 -46.90 5.44 -10.16
CA THR A 9 -45.77 4.90 -10.88
C THR A 9 -44.71 5.98 -11.14
N ILE A 10 -45.10 7.21 -11.53
CA ILE A 10 -44.15 8.32 -11.70
C ILE A 10 -43.43 8.63 -10.39
N ARG A 11 -44.15 8.74 -9.26
CA ARG A 11 -43.51 8.98 -7.94
C ARG A 11 -42.55 7.86 -7.54
N GLN A 12 -42.90 6.61 -7.82
CA GLN A 12 -42.00 5.48 -7.56
C GLN A 12 -40.73 5.54 -8.42
N VAL A 13 -40.85 5.90 -9.70
CA VAL A 13 -39.72 6.09 -10.61
C VAL A 13 -38.84 7.25 -10.15
N GLU A 14 -39.43 8.40 -9.79
CA GLU A 14 -38.68 9.53 -9.23
C GLU A 14 -37.92 9.13 -7.95
N GLY A 15 -38.56 8.45 -7.01
CA GLY A 15 -37.89 7.96 -5.81
C GLY A 15 -36.77 6.95 -6.07
N LEU A 16 -36.92 6.10 -7.10
CA LEU A 16 -35.85 5.19 -7.53
C LEU A 16 -34.68 5.93 -8.17
N ILE A 17 -34.96 6.96 -8.98
CA ILE A 17 -33.94 7.82 -9.58
C ILE A 17 -33.14 8.52 -8.50
N ASP A 18 -33.80 9.12 -7.51
CA ASP A 18 -33.14 9.80 -6.38
C ASP A 18 -32.23 8.82 -5.59
N THR A 19 -32.72 7.61 -5.32
CA THR A 19 -31.93 6.57 -4.64
C THR A 19 -30.70 6.15 -5.44
N VAL A 20 -30.85 6.02 -6.78
CA VAL A 20 -29.72 5.68 -7.68
C VAL A 20 -28.69 6.81 -7.74
N VAL A 21 -29.16 8.07 -7.78
CA VAL A 21 -28.28 9.25 -7.78
C VAL A 21 -27.48 9.35 -6.48
N GLU A 22 -28.15 9.19 -5.33
CA GLU A 22 -27.49 9.18 -4.01
C GLU A 22 -26.47 8.04 -3.88
N SER A 23 -26.85 6.82 -4.28
CA SER A 23 -25.95 5.67 -4.26
C SER A 23 -24.70 5.88 -5.13
N LYS A 24 -24.88 6.42 -6.36
CA LYS A 24 -23.74 6.75 -7.22
C LYS A 24 -22.86 7.87 -6.70
N SER A 25 -23.46 8.86 -6.03
CA SER A 25 -22.68 9.93 -5.41
C SER A 25 -21.83 9.40 -4.27
N LEU A 26 -22.40 8.55 -3.42
CA LEU A 26 -21.69 7.90 -2.31
C LEU A 26 -20.56 6.98 -2.84
N GLU A 27 -20.84 6.19 -3.90
CA GLU A 27 -19.84 5.33 -4.54
C GLU A 27 -18.62 6.15 -5.01
N LYS A 28 -18.86 7.29 -5.68
CA LYS A 28 -17.77 8.18 -6.12
C LYS A 28 -17.01 8.84 -4.98
N GLU A 29 -17.70 9.17 -3.91
CA GLU A 29 -17.03 9.73 -2.72
C GLU A 29 -16.15 8.68 -2.04
N LEU A 30 -16.61 7.44 -1.92
CA LEU A 30 -15.82 6.33 -1.40
C LEU A 30 -14.62 6.00 -2.31
N GLU A 31 -14.80 6.01 -3.65
CA GLU A 31 -13.70 5.88 -4.60
C GLU A 31 -12.66 6.99 -4.43
N PHE A 32 -13.10 8.23 -4.24
CA PHE A 32 -12.20 9.37 -4.04
C PHE A 32 -11.45 9.27 -2.71
N GLN A 33 -12.13 8.88 -1.64
CA GLN A 33 -11.49 8.64 -0.34
C GLN A 33 -10.49 7.48 -0.40
N ALA A 34 -10.80 6.40 -1.10
CA ALA A 34 -9.89 5.29 -1.33
C ALA A 34 -8.65 5.70 -2.15
N LEU A 35 -8.82 6.55 -3.15
CA LEU A 35 -7.71 7.12 -3.93
C LEU A 35 -6.83 8.05 -3.07
N GLN A 36 -7.43 8.89 -2.24
CA GLN A 36 -6.67 9.74 -1.30
C GLN A 36 -5.90 8.91 -0.27
N ALA A 37 -6.50 7.83 0.25
CA ALA A 37 -5.84 6.93 1.21
C ALA A 37 -4.63 6.17 0.60
N GLN A 38 -4.55 6.05 -0.74
CA GLN A 38 -3.37 5.48 -1.41
C GLN A 38 -2.14 6.38 -1.35
N ILE A 39 -2.32 7.68 -1.11
CA ILE A 39 -1.21 8.61 -0.89
C ILE A 39 -0.95 8.66 0.61
N ASN A 40 0.12 8.01 1.07
CA ASN A 40 0.58 8.15 2.45
C ASN A 40 1.14 9.58 2.64
N PRO A 41 0.40 10.52 3.28
CA PRO A 41 0.83 11.92 3.37
C PRO A 41 2.14 12.08 4.13
N HIS A 42 2.32 11.31 5.18
CA HIS A 42 3.53 11.34 5.99
C HIS A 42 4.77 10.88 5.19
N PHE A 43 4.65 9.84 4.37
CA PHE A 43 5.74 9.44 3.48
C PHE A 43 6.05 10.54 2.47
N PHE A 44 5.03 11.13 1.85
CA PHE A 44 5.19 12.18 0.85
C PHE A 44 5.92 13.40 1.42
N TYR A 45 5.49 13.95 2.56
CA TYR A 45 6.16 15.08 3.20
C TYR A 45 7.59 14.77 3.60
N ASN A 46 7.86 13.59 4.16
CA ASN A 46 9.21 13.17 4.51
C ASN A 46 10.15 13.10 3.31
N VAL A 47 9.67 12.73 2.14
CA VAL A 47 10.50 12.69 0.92
C VAL A 47 10.72 14.09 0.37
N LEU A 48 9.74 14.98 0.44
CA LEU A 48 9.93 16.39 0.07
C LEU A 48 10.97 17.06 0.98
N ASP A 49 10.94 16.81 2.29
CA ASP A 49 11.94 17.31 3.24
C ASP A 49 13.35 16.77 2.88
N LEU A 50 13.47 15.48 2.55
CA LEU A 50 14.73 14.90 2.12
C LEU A 50 15.27 15.57 0.85
N ILE A 51 14.40 15.84 -0.14
CA ILE A 51 14.77 16.56 -1.37
C ILE A 51 15.21 17.99 -1.04
N TYR A 52 14.45 18.70 -0.20
CA TYR A 52 14.77 20.05 0.22
C TYR A 52 16.14 20.12 0.92
N ILE A 53 16.39 19.25 1.91
CA ILE A 53 17.67 19.17 2.62
C ILE A 53 18.81 18.85 1.65
N SER A 54 18.60 17.92 0.70
CA SER A 54 19.62 17.57 -0.31
C SER A 54 19.96 18.78 -1.20
N CYS A 55 18.97 19.56 -1.61
CA CYS A 55 19.18 20.82 -2.35
C CYS A 55 19.94 21.85 -1.50
N TYR A 56 19.52 22.05 -0.25
CA TYR A 56 20.17 22.99 0.66
C TYR A 56 21.65 22.65 0.91
N GLN A 57 21.95 21.35 1.02
CA GLN A 57 23.32 20.83 1.17
C GLN A 57 24.10 20.75 -0.14
N LYS A 58 23.54 21.23 -1.24
CA LYS A 58 24.13 21.17 -2.60
C LYS A 58 24.41 19.74 -3.08
N GLN A 59 23.62 18.78 -2.63
CA GLN A 59 23.67 17.38 -3.05
C GLN A 59 22.72 17.15 -4.24
N GLU A 60 22.95 17.84 -5.34
CA GLU A 60 22.06 17.86 -6.52
C GLU A 60 21.77 16.48 -7.08
N LYS A 61 22.78 15.60 -7.14
CA LYS A 61 22.61 14.21 -7.62
C LYS A 61 21.66 13.41 -6.72
N GLN A 62 21.76 13.59 -5.42
CA GLN A 62 20.86 12.93 -4.45
C GLN A 62 19.43 13.46 -4.60
N ALA A 63 19.26 14.77 -4.66
CA ALA A 63 17.92 15.38 -4.85
C ALA A 63 17.27 14.87 -6.15
N ALA A 64 17.99 14.88 -7.26
CA ALA A 64 17.50 14.38 -8.54
C ALA A 64 17.14 12.88 -8.49
N THR A 65 17.96 12.06 -7.83
CA THR A 65 17.74 10.62 -7.71
C THR A 65 16.51 10.32 -6.86
N VAL A 66 16.37 10.96 -5.70
CA VAL A 66 15.20 10.80 -4.81
C VAL A 66 13.93 11.27 -5.50
N THR A 67 13.97 12.40 -6.22
CA THR A 67 12.82 12.89 -7.01
C THR A 67 12.39 11.87 -8.07
N LYS A 68 13.36 11.23 -8.77
CA LYS A 68 13.06 10.19 -9.75
C LYS A 68 12.36 8.99 -9.09
N TYR A 69 12.91 8.47 -7.99
CA TYR A 69 12.29 7.34 -7.29
C TYR A 69 10.89 7.67 -6.77
N LEU A 70 10.67 8.90 -6.28
CA LEU A 70 9.37 9.37 -5.85
C LEU A 70 8.36 9.37 -7.01
N ALA A 71 8.76 9.91 -8.17
CA ALA A 71 7.93 9.93 -9.36
C ALA A 71 7.59 8.50 -9.84
N ASP A 72 8.58 7.59 -9.85
CA ASP A 72 8.39 6.21 -10.28
C ASP A 72 7.52 5.43 -9.27
N TYR A 73 7.67 5.66 -7.96
CA TYR A 73 6.81 5.11 -6.92
C TYR A 73 5.34 5.54 -7.11
N TYR A 74 5.07 6.84 -7.20
CA TYR A 74 3.70 7.33 -7.37
C TYR A 74 3.08 6.97 -8.71
N ARG A 75 3.87 6.82 -9.77
CA ARG A 75 3.37 6.30 -11.06
C ARG A 75 2.85 4.86 -10.90
N CYS A 76 3.50 4.03 -10.10
CA CYS A 76 3.00 2.68 -9.77
C CYS A 76 1.78 2.74 -8.86
N VAL A 77 1.80 3.56 -7.80
CA VAL A 77 0.67 3.71 -6.86
C VAL A 77 -0.59 4.23 -7.56
N LEU A 78 -0.45 5.23 -8.42
CA LEU A 78 -1.59 5.88 -9.10
C LEU A 78 -1.98 5.19 -10.41
N SER A 79 -1.36 4.08 -10.79
CA SER A 79 -1.50 3.37 -12.08
C SER A 79 -2.96 3.19 -12.53
N ASN A 80 -3.57 4.25 -13.05
CA ASN A 80 -4.88 4.30 -13.71
C ASN A 80 -6.03 3.58 -12.97
N GLY A 81 -6.03 3.59 -11.62
CA GLY A 81 -7.10 2.98 -10.82
C GLY A 81 -7.14 1.44 -10.84
N LYS A 82 -6.10 0.78 -11.37
CA LYS A 82 -6.04 -0.68 -11.33
C LYS A 82 -5.84 -1.17 -9.90
N GLU A 83 -6.76 -2.01 -9.45
CA GLU A 83 -6.69 -2.64 -8.13
C GLU A 83 -5.80 -3.90 -8.14
N LEU A 84 -5.73 -4.58 -9.28
CA LEU A 84 -4.95 -5.80 -9.48
C LEU A 84 -3.76 -5.51 -10.39
N ILE A 85 -2.56 -5.90 -9.96
CA ILE A 85 -1.29 -5.68 -10.68
C ILE A 85 -0.43 -6.93 -10.68
N PRO A 86 0.47 -7.11 -11.68
CA PRO A 86 1.47 -8.16 -11.66
C PRO A 86 2.44 -8.00 -10.47
N ILE A 87 2.91 -9.13 -9.92
CA ILE A 87 3.91 -9.15 -8.82
C ILE A 87 5.14 -8.30 -9.17
N ARG A 88 5.62 -8.31 -10.41
CA ARG A 88 6.74 -7.46 -10.83
C ARG A 88 6.47 -5.96 -10.63
N GLU A 89 5.23 -5.50 -10.77
CA GLU A 89 4.88 -4.10 -10.54
C GLU A 89 4.86 -3.76 -9.05
N GLU A 90 4.31 -4.64 -8.22
CA GLU A 90 4.38 -4.52 -6.76
C GLU A 90 5.83 -4.46 -6.27
N PHE A 91 6.70 -5.36 -6.76
CA PHE A 91 8.12 -5.39 -6.40
C PHE A 91 8.86 -4.14 -6.86
N ARG A 92 8.56 -3.61 -8.06
CA ARG A 92 9.13 -2.35 -8.54
C ARG A 92 8.69 -1.16 -7.68
N MET A 93 7.43 -1.13 -7.25
CA MET A 93 6.91 -0.12 -6.34
C MET A 93 7.64 -0.17 -5.00
N LEU A 94 7.78 -1.35 -4.40
CA LEU A 94 8.51 -1.57 -3.15
C LEU A 94 9.99 -1.23 -3.26
N GLN A 95 10.62 -1.54 -4.39
CA GLN A 95 12.01 -1.17 -4.66
C GLN A 95 12.20 0.35 -4.63
N ASN A 96 11.35 1.10 -5.32
CA ASN A 96 11.41 2.57 -5.31
C ASN A 96 11.18 3.13 -3.91
N TYR A 97 10.20 2.60 -3.17
CA TYR A 97 9.93 2.96 -1.78
C TYR A 97 11.17 2.73 -0.89
N LEU A 98 11.76 1.53 -0.93
CA LEU A 98 12.92 1.17 -0.12
C LEU A 98 14.19 1.93 -0.52
N LEU A 99 14.38 2.25 -1.81
CA LEU A 99 15.46 3.12 -2.27
C LEU A 99 15.36 4.52 -1.65
N ILE A 100 14.16 5.11 -1.60
CA ILE A 100 13.92 6.39 -0.92
C ILE A 100 14.20 6.27 0.58
N GLN A 101 13.66 5.24 1.22
CA GLN A 101 13.87 5.03 2.66
C GLN A 101 15.35 4.81 3.02
N ARG A 102 16.13 4.17 2.12
CA ARG A 102 17.56 4.00 2.31
C ARG A 102 18.33 5.33 2.29
N TYR A 103 17.91 6.33 1.54
CA TYR A 103 18.49 7.68 1.63
C TYR A 103 18.17 8.33 2.98
N ARG A 104 16.98 8.10 3.52
CA ARG A 104 16.57 8.65 4.82
C ARG A 104 17.23 7.94 6.01
N TYR A 105 17.41 6.64 5.89
CA TYR A 105 17.92 5.75 6.94
C TYR A 105 19.24 5.07 6.53
N ALA A 106 20.12 5.83 5.88
CA ALA A 106 21.33 5.31 5.24
C ALA A 106 22.24 4.46 6.12
N THR A 107 22.25 4.73 7.43
CA THR A 107 23.11 4.03 8.40
C THR A 107 22.49 2.78 9.00
N ILE A 108 21.16 2.60 8.86
CA ILE A 108 20.44 1.52 9.57
C ILE A 108 19.62 0.62 8.65
N LEU A 109 19.39 0.99 7.38
CA LEU A 109 18.54 0.22 6.47
C LEU A 109 19.31 -0.27 5.26
N ASP A 110 19.28 -1.59 5.04
CA ASP A 110 19.54 -2.21 3.75
C ASP A 110 18.38 -3.11 3.32
N PHE A 111 18.32 -3.50 2.05
CA PHE A 111 17.25 -4.38 1.55
C PHE A 111 17.70 -5.23 0.38
N GLN A 112 17.02 -6.37 0.19
CA GLN A 112 17.19 -7.29 -0.93
C GLN A 112 15.82 -7.69 -1.48
N ILE A 113 15.72 -7.81 -2.81
CA ILE A 113 14.54 -8.30 -3.50
C ILE A 113 14.94 -9.52 -4.33
N GLU A 114 14.31 -10.66 -4.03
CA GLU A 114 14.53 -11.94 -4.69
C GLU A 114 13.24 -12.40 -5.36
N ALA A 115 13.06 -12.04 -6.63
CA ALA A 115 11.89 -12.43 -7.42
C ALA A 115 12.21 -13.69 -8.23
N GLU A 116 11.42 -14.76 -8.09
CA GLU A 116 11.40 -15.84 -9.06
C GLU A 116 10.76 -15.34 -10.36
N PRO A 117 11.41 -15.50 -11.54
CA PRO A 117 10.88 -15.01 -12.81
C PRO A 117 9.48 -15.55 -13.12
N GLU A 118 9.20 -16.78 -12.75
CA GLU A 118 7.91 -17.45 -12.94
C GLU A 118 6.79 -16.78 -12.13
N ALA A 119 7.13 -16.15 -10.98
CA ALA A 119 6.16 -15.44 -10.15
C ALA A 119 5.76 -14.06 -10.70
N GLU A 120 6.59 -13.44 -11.52
CA GLU A 120 6.48 -12.03 -11.89
C GLU A 120 5.16 -11.64 -12.56
N ASN A 121 4.57 -12.55 -13.34
CA ASN A 121 3.37 -12.29 -14.13
C ASN A 121 2.06 -12.63 -13.40
N TYR A 122 2.12 -13.27 -12.24
CA TYR A 122 0.91 -13.50 -11.45
C TYR A 122 0.35 -12.19 -10.89
N ILE A 123 -0.96 -12.15 -10.80
CA ILE A 123 -1.72 -10.95 -10.44
C ILE A 123 -2.06 -10.97 -8.95
N ILE A 124 -1.83 -9.86 -8.28
CA ILE A 124 -2.16 -9.67 -6.86
C ILE A 124 -2.83 -8.30 -6.65
N PRO A 125 -3.59 -8.14 -5.55
CA PRO A 125 -4.07 -6.81 -5.17
C PRO A 125 -2.89 -5.86 -4.93
N LYS A 126 -2.99 -4.66 -5.49
CA LYS A 126 -1.96 -3.61 -5.35
C LYS A 126 -1.74 -3.24 -3.89
N MET A 127 -0.49 -2.93 -3.51
CA MET A 127 -0.07 -2.59 -2.14
C MET A 127 -0.34 -3.71 -1.12
N THR A 128 -0.24 -4.97 -1.55
CA THR A 128 -0.38 -6.13 -0.66
C THR A 128 0.83 -6.25 0.28
N LEU A 129 2.04 -6.06 -0.22
CA LEU A 129 3.27 -6.20 0.58
C LEU A 129 3.71 -4.89 1.24
N GLN A 130 3.26 -3.74 0.77
CA GLN A 130 3.65 -2.43 1.28
C GLN A 130 3.47 -2.29 2.80
N PRO A 131 2.32 -2.66 3.41
CA PRO A 131 2.15 -2.56 4.85
C PRO A 131 3.10 -3.45 5.66
N LEU A 132 3.48 -4.61 5.09
CA LEU A 132 4.45 -5.52 5.73
C LEU A 132 5.86 -4.91 5.72
N VAL A 133 6.26 -4.30 4.60
CA VAL A 133 7.53 -3.60 4.47
C VAL A 133 7.59 -2.38 5.41
N GLU A 134 6.50 -1.62 5.53
CA GLU A 134 6.39 -0.51 6.46
C GLU A 134 6.50 -0.97 7.93
N ASN A 135 5.82 -2.06 8.29
CA ASN A 135 5.96 -2.66 9.62
C ASN A 135 7.40 -3.11 9.92
N SER A 136 8.04 -3.81 8.98
CA SER A 136 9.44 -4.21 9.12
C SER A 136 10.36 -3.01 9.30
N LEU A 137 10.15 -1.92 8.57
CA LEU A 137 10.97 -0.72 8.67
C LEU A 137 10.73 0.01 10.00
N TYR A 138 9.48 0.34 10.32
CA TYR A 138 9.17 1.23 11.45
C TYR A 138 9.20 0.54 12.80
N HIS A 139 8.75 -0.73 12.87
CA HIS A 139 8.67 -1.48 14.12
C HIS A 139 9.76 -2.55 14.25
N GLY A 140 10.40 -2.95 13.15
CA GLY A 140 11.51 -3.89 13.18
C GLY A 140 12.87 -3.19 13.20
N ILE A 141 13.21 -2.48 12.12
CA ILE A 141 14.56 -1.96 11.88
C ILE A 141 14.83 -0.67 12.66
N LYS A 142 13.89 0.29 12.68
CA LYS A 142 14.09 1.59 13.35
C LYS A 142 14.31 1.50 14.84
N GLU A 143 13.78 0.49 15.48
CA GLU A 143 13.91 0.26 16.92
C GLU A 143 15.20 -0.48 17.29
N LYS A 144 15.97 -0.91 16.27
CA LYS A 144 17.27 -1.56 16.48
C LYS A 144 18.39 -0.56 16.72
N THR A 145 19.37 -0.96 17.50
CA THR A 145 20.63 -0.22 17.72
C THR A 145 21.70 -0.52 16.67
N SER A 146 21.47 -1.51 15.79
CA SER A 146 22.38 -1.94 14.74
C SER A 146 21.70 -1.94 13.37
N PRO A 147 22.44 -1.86 12.26
CA PRO A 147 21.86 -1.94 10.93
C PRO A 147 21.00 -3.19 10.73
N GLY A 148 19.91 -3.02 10.00
CA GLY A 148 18.98 -4.07 9.68
C GLY A 148 18.78 -4.22 8.17
N ILE A 149 18.26 -5.38 7.77
CA ILE A 149 17.96 -5.72 6.39
C ILE A 149 16.51 -6.18 6.26
N ILE A 150 15.84 -5.72 5.19
CA ILE A 150 14.53 -6.21 4.77
C ILE A 150 14.71 -7.02 3.50
N LYS A 151 14.18 -8.25 3.48
CA LYS A 151 14.17 -9.11 2.29
C LYS A 151 12.75 -9.31 1.81
N ILE A 152 12.52 -9.09 0.52
CA ILE A 152 11.26 -9.35 -0.17
C ILE A 152 11.49 -10.50 -1.12
N ILE A 153 10.73 -11.58 -0.98
CA ILE A 153 10.98 -12.83 -1.68
C ILE A 153 9.68 -13.32 -2.31
N SER A 154 9.72 -13.75 -3.58
CA SER A 154 8.68 -14.58 -4.18
C SER A 154 9.21 -15.98 -4.48
N ARG A 155 8.35 -17.00 -4.28
CA ARG A 155 8.62 -18.40 -4.63
C ARG A 155 7.38 -19.03 -5.22
N VAL A 156 7.54 -19.72 -6.34
CA VAL A 156 6.48 -20.49 -6.97
C VAL A 156 6.49 -21.91 -6.39
N ARG A 157 5.32 -22.41 -6.04
CA ARG A 157 5.08 -23.79 -5.62
C ARG A 157 4.13 -24.45 -6.60
N THR A 158 3.92 -25.75 -6.45
CA THR A 158 3.09 -26.54 -7.37
C THR A 158 1.64 -26.03 -7.42
N ASP A 159 1.12 -25.56 -6.29
CA ASP A 159 -0.30 -25.19 -6.08
C ASP A 159 -0.51 -23.75 -5.60
N HIS A 160 0.57 -23.03 -5.23
CA HIS A 160 0.49 -21.66 -4.75
C HIS A 160 1.76 -20.85 -5.00
N ILE A 161 1.68 -19.55 -4.77
CA ILE A 161 2.83 -18.64 -4.73
C ILE A 161 3.01 -18.15 -3.31
N THR A 162 4.24 -18.20 -2.83
CA THR A 162 4.63 -17.63 -1.54
C THR A 162 5.29 -16.27 -1.76
N LEU A 163 4.74 -15.24 -1.13
CA LEU A 163 5.34 -13.92 -1.04
C LEU A 163 5.75 -13.67 0.41
N CYS A 164 7.01 -13.33 0.64
CA CYS A 164 7.55 -13.12 1.97
C CYS A 164 8.19 -11.74 2.11
N VAL A 165 7.94 -11.09 3.22
CA VAL A 165 8.73 -9.97 3.74
C VAL A 165 9.38 -10.44 5.02
N CYS A 166 10.71 -10.45 5.04
CA CYS A 166 11.52 -10.88 6.18
C CYS A 166 12.42 -9.75 6.61
N ASP A 167 12.55 -9.52 7.90
CA ASP A 167 13.49 -8.57 8.48
C ASP A 167 14.31 -9.22 9.60
N ASN A 168 15.43 -8.59 9.94
CA ASN A 168 16.24 -8.95 11.09
C ASN A 168 16.11 -7.90 12.21
N GLY A 169 14.93 -7.29 12.33
CA GLY A 169 14.58 -6.30 13.34
C GLY A 169 14.51 -6.84 14.75
N VAL A 170 13.87 -6.08 15.65
CA VAL A 170 13.69 -6.47 17.05
C VAL A 170 12.72 -7.63 17.24
N GLY A 171 11.93 -7.97 16.22
CA GLY A 171 10.92 -9.01 16.26
C GLY A 171 9.67 -8.64 17.04
N MET A 172 8.76 -9.60 17.18
CA MET A 172 7.47 -9.44 17.87
C MET A 172 7.17 -10.68 18.72
N GLU A 173 6.65 -10.47 19.92
CA GLU A 173 6.20 -11.57 20.78
C GLU A 173 5.00 -12.31 20.17
N GLN A 174 5.01 -13.65 20.18
CA GLN A 174 3.94 -14.47 19.63
C GLN A 174 2.56 -14.19 20.24
N ALA A 175 2.51 -13.84 21.53
CA ALA A 175 1.25 -13.47 22.19
C ALA A 175 0.64 -12.21 21.59
N LYS A 176 1.48 -11.21 21.29
CA LYS A 176 1.10 -9.96 20.62
C LYS A 176 0.58 -10.23 19.21
N LEU A 177 1.28 -11.05 18.42
CA LEU A 177 0.87 -11.42 17.06
C LEU A 177 -0.51 -12.09 17.04
N ARG A 178 -0.76 -13.05 17.96
CA ARG A 178 -2.08 -13.71 18.09
C ARG A 178 -3.18 -12.71 18.51
N GLY A 179 -2.87 -11.76 19.38
CA GLY A 179 -3.76 -10.68 19.75
C GLY A 179 -4.18 -9.84 18.55
N TYR A 180 -3.25 -9.46 17.68
CA TYR A 180 -3.51 -8.67 16.49
C TYR A 180 -4.37 -9.37 15.44
N LEU A 181 -4.21 -10.68 15.28
CA LEU A 181 -5.02 -11.46 14.33
C LEU A 181 -6.46 -11.68 14.83
N ASN A 182 -6.68 -11.72 16.16
CA ASN A 182 -7.96 -12.04 16.78
C ASN A 182 -8.75 -10.83 17.28
N SER A 183 -8.13 -9.64 17.42
CA SER A 183 -8.82 -8.46 17.95
C SER A 183 -9.74 -7.82 16.91
N SER A 184 -10.97 -7.51 17.33
CA SER A 184 -11.89 -6.65 16.59
C SER A 184 -11.59 -5.15 16.79
N GLU A 185 -10.79 -4.79 17.77
CA GLU A 185 -10.41 -3.40 18.10
C GLU A 185 -9.11 -3.03 17.36
N ALA A 186 -9.22 -2.16 16.36
CA ALA A 186 -8.26 -2.00 15.28
C ALA A 186 -7.64 -0.60 15.20
N GLU A 187 -7.38 0.11 16.28
CA GLU A 187 -6.84 1.46 16.15
C GLU A 187 -5.32 1.54 15.93
N ASP A 188 -4.52 0.55 16.38
CA ASP A 188 -3.05 0.67 16.31
C ASP A 188 -2.33 -0.23 15.27
N HIS A 189 -3.01 -1.17 14.60
CA HIS A 189 -2.34 -2.15 13.72
C HIS A 189 -3.05 -2.39 12.39
N PHE A 190 -3.40 -1.31 11.71
CA PHE A 190 -4.13 -1.32 10.44
C PHE A 190 -3.43 -2.13 9.33
N GLY A 191 -2.09 -2.26 9.38
CA GLY A 191 -1.30 -2.87 8.30
C GLY A 191 -1.54 -4.35 8.08
N LEU A 192 -1.34 -5.20 9.10
CA LEU A 192 -1.46 -6.67 8.96
C LEU A 192 -2.89 -7.12 8.67
N LYS A 193 -3.86 -6.54 9.38
CA LYS A 193 -5.29 -6.83 9.18
C LYS A 193 -5.78 -6.35 7.81
N SER A 194 -5.28 -5.21 7.34
CA SER A 194 -5.57 -4.69 6.00
C SER A 194 -5.09 -5.66 4.91
N VAL A 195 -3.87 -6.20 5.05
CA VAL A 195 -3.34 -7.21 4.11
C VAL A 195 -4.20 -8.47 4.13
N TYR A 196 -4.52 -8.99 5.32
CA TYR A 196 -5.36 -10.19 5.45
C TYR A 196 -6.72 -9.98 4.80
N ASN A 197 -7.43 -8.90 5.15
CA ASN A 197 -8.75 -8.59 4.58
C ASN A 197 -8.69 -8.41 3.07
N ARG A 198 -7.64 -7.75 2.55
CA ARG A 198 -7.46 -7.51 1.12
C ARG A 198 -7.26 -8.81 0.34
N LEU A 199 -6.45 -9.74 0.85
CA LEU A 199 -6.26 -11.05 0.22
C LEU A 199 -7.49 -11.94 0.30
N PHE A 200 -8.37 -11.73 1.28
CA PHE A 200 -9.60 -12.52 1.43
C PHE A 200 -10.73 -12.05 0.52
N LEU A 201 -10.64 -10.83 -0.03
CA LEU A 201 -11.64 -10.26 -0.95
C LEU A 201 -11.44 -10.72 -2.40
N TYR A 202 -10.31 -11.33 -2.74
CA TYR A 202 -9.94 -11.81 -4.07
C TYR A 202 -9.61 -13.30 -4.08
#